data_6a87768246e981cf117569241f320a92
#
_entry.id   6a87768246e981cf117569241f320a92
#
_cell.length_a   1.000
_cell.length_b   1.000
_cell.length_c   1.000
_cell.angle_alpha   90.00
_cell.angle_beta   90.00
_cell.angle_gamma   90.00
#
_symmetry.space_group_name_H-M   'P 1'
#
loop_
_entity.id
_entity.type
_entity.pdbx_description
1 polymer ?
#
loop_
_entity_poly.entity_id
_entity_poly.type
_entity_poly.pdbx_seq_one_letter_code
_entity_poly.pdbx_strand_id
1 'polypeptide(L)'
;MLRAVRTITVTEVIDAIEAAASREPGGAIAFDGDGTIWSGDIGEDFFAALLARGLNEEAAREALACEARAAGLDAGGTAREIAHRIHDAYVEGRFPEERVCEIMTWAAAGWSRTELDRFSAQVIESIGLRDRLHGEALCVIEHARRIGIQVLLVSASPRTVVDQAARLVGLDPAMVAAACETCDSSGIVQCSVERPIPYGDGKVRRLRERLGGRALYAAFGDNAFDVPMLLEARLPVAIRPKQRLVERAAEVRDLAVLERL
;
A
#
# COMPACT_ATOMS: atom_id res chain seq x y z
N MET A 1 5.99 30.39 7.97
CA MET A 1 5.80 30.47 6.52
C MET A 1 5.98 29.07 5.96
N LEU A 2 4.91 28.41 5.50
CA LEU A 2 5.02 27.17 4.73
C LEU A 2 5.84 27.48 3.47
N ARG A 3 6.98 26.81 3.31
CA ARG A 3 7.72 26.84 2.04
C ARG A 3 6.74 26.28 1.00
N ALA A 4 6.49 27.04 -0.08
CA ALA A 4 5.68 26.53 -1.19
C ALA A 4 6.36 25.24 -1.69
N VAL A 5 5.62 24.12 -1.66
CA VAL A 5 6.11 22.85 -2.19
C VAL A 5 6.30 23.03 -3.69
N ARG A 6 7.48 22.70 -4.21
CA ARG A 6 7.82 22.87 -5.65
C ARG A 6 6.98 21.88 -6.46
N THR A 7 6.40 22.34 -7.55
CA THR A 7 5.82 21.46 -8.58
C THR A 7 6.94 20.94 -9.49
N ILE A 8 6.85 19.70 -9.94
CA ILE A 8 7.81 19.02 -10.82
C ILE A 8 7.07 18.27 -11.93
N THR A 9 7.57 18.35 -13.13
CA THR A 9 7.02 17.62 -14.30
C THR A 9 7.50 16.17 -14.33
N VAL A 10 6.79 15.32 -15.08
CA VAL A 10 7.23 13.92 -15.33
C VAL A 10 8.62 13.88 -15.97
N THR A 11 8.92 14.79 -16.91
CA THR A 11 10.24 14.88 -17.57
C THR A 11 11.34 15.19 -16.56
N GLU A 12 11.16 16.19 -15.70
CA GLU A 12 12.15 16.54 -14.67
C GLU A 12 12.40 15.41 -13.67
N VAL A 13 11.36 14.64 -13.32
CA VAL A 13 11.49 13.44 -12.48
C VAL A 13 12.34 12.38 -13.18
N ILE A 14 12.05 12.10 -14.44
CA ILE A 14 12.79 11.14 -15.27
C ILE A 14 14.26 11.54 -15.37
N ASP A 15 14.54 12.79 -15.72
CA ASP A 15 15.90 13.33 -15.84
C ASP A 15 16.67 13.18 -14.51
N ALA A 16 16.02 13.45 -13.39
CA ALA A 16 16.63 13.32 -12.07
C ALA A 16 16.94 11.86 -11.72
N ILE A 17 16.06 10.92 -12.07
CA ILE A 17 16.27 9.48 -11.88
C ILE A 17 17.43 8.99 -12.76
N GLU A 18 17.50 9.37 -14.04
CA GLU A 18 18.58 9.02 -14.94
C GLU A 18 19.93 9.58 -14.45
N ALA A 19 19.95 10.84 -14.01
CA ALA A 19 21.13 11.45 -13.44
C ALA A 19 21.60 10.75 -12.16
N ALA A 20 20.68 10.25 -11.33
CA ALA A 20 21.01 9.47 -10.14
C ALA A 20 21.58 8.10 -10.52
N ALA A 21 20.95 7.41 -11.47
CA ALA A 21 21.38 6.10 -11.97
C ALA A 21 22.74 6.16 -12.65
N SER A 22 23.04 7.24 -13.37
CA SER A 22 24.35 7.46 -14.00
C SER A 22 25.47 7.66 -12.98
N ARG A 23 25.17 8.30 -11.84
CA ARG A 23 26.15 8.53 -10.76
C ARG A 23 26.38 7.31 -9.88
N GLU A 24 25.35 6.53 -9.64
CA GLU A 24 25.38 5.35 -8.79
C GLU A 24 24.47 4.27 -9.38
N PRO A 25 25.00 3.40 -10.27
CA PRO A 25 24.20 2.37 -10.93
C PRO A 25 23.63 1.32 -9.97
N GLY A 26 22.52 0.69 -10.36
CA GLY A 26 21.93 -0.43 -9.65
C GLY A 26 20.93 -0.07 -8.55
N GLY A 27 20.57 1.21 -8.40
CA GLY A 27 19.54 1.64 -7.47
C GLY A 27 18.12 1.39 -7.99
N ALA A 28 17.14 1.90 -7.25
CA ALA A 28 15.73 1.67 -7.49
C ALA A 28 14.89 2.94 -7.26
N ILE A 29 13.64 2.88 -7.65
CA ILE A 29 12.58 3.83 -7.24
C ILE A 29 11.49 3.08 -6.50
N ALA A 30 10.74 3.75 -5.62
CA ALA A 30 9.67 3.15 -4.84
C ALA A 30 8.38 3.95 -4.94
N PHE A 31 7.27 3.26 -5.06
CA PHE A 31 5.93 3.84 -5.08
C PHE A 31 5.10 3.29 -3.93
N ASP A 32 4.32 4.14 -3.29
CA ASP A 32 3.10 3.73 -2.63
C ASP A 32 2.05 3.32 -3.69
N GLY A 33 1.02 2.56 -3.28
CA GLY A 33 -0.03 2.10 -4.18
C GLY A 33 -1.24 3.01 -4.22
N ASP A 34 -2.01 2.98 -3.12
CA ASP A 34 -3.32 3.58 -2.97
C ASP A 34 -3.27 5.12 -2.89
N GLY A 35 -3.89 5.79 -3.86
CA GLY A 35 -3.79 7.25 -4.00
C GLY A 35 -2.56 7.71 -4.80
N THR A 36 -1.56 6.85 -5.02
CA THR A 36 -0.29 7.17 -5.68
C THR A 36 -0.20 6.60 -7.10
N ILE A 37 -0.30 5.28 -7.30
CA ILE A 37 -0.33 4.67 -8.65
C ILE A 37 -1.75 4.65 -9.20
N TRP A 38 -2.73 4.48 -8.34
CA TRP A 38 -4.16 4.48 -8.67
C TRP A 38 -4.97 5.29 -7.67
N SER A 39 -6.14 5.76 -8.08
CA SER A 39 -7.09 6.44 -7.22
C SER A 39 -7.88 5.45 -6.36
N GLY A 40 -8.25 5.88 -5.14
CA GLY A 40 -8.97 5.07 -4.16
C GLY A 40 -8.04 4.16 -3.36
N ASP A 41 -8.62 3.16 -2.71
CA ASP A 41 -7.95 2.21 -1.83
C ASP A 41 -8.38 0.78 -2.19
N ILE A 42 -7.47 -0.02 -2.75
CA ILE A 42 -7.79 -1.41 -3.15
C ILE A 42 -7.87 -2.36 -1.95
N GLY A 43 -7.29 -2.02 -0.81
CA GLY A 43 -7.42 -2.76 0.43
C GLY A 43 -8.84 -2.63 0.99
N GLU A 44 -9.41 -1.42 0.97
CA GLU A 44 -10.80 -1.20 1.35
C GLU A 44 -11.78 -1.86 0.35
N ASP A 45 -11.54 -1.73 -0.96
CA ASP A 45 -12.34 -2.41 -1.98
C ASP A 45 -12.33 -3.93 -1.79
N PHE A 46 -11.15 -4.50 -1.53
CA PHE A 46 -10.99 -5.93 -1.23
C PHE A 46 -11.74 -6.33 0.03
N PHE A 47 -11.61 -5.56 1.12
CA PHE A 47 -12.27 -5.85 2.38
C PHE A 47 -13.79 -5.76 2.26
N ALA A 48 -14.32 -4.75 1.58
CA ALA A 48 -15.74 -4.63 1.31
C ALA A 48 -16.27 -5.84 0.51
N ALA A 49 -15.56 -6.28 -0.52
CA ALA A 49 -15.90 -7.45 -1.31
C ALA A 49 -15.85 -8.74 -0.46
N LEU A 50 -14.86 -8.87 0.43
CA LEU A 50 -14.72 -10.00 1.34
C LEU A 50 -15.88 -10.05 2.34
N LEU A 51 -16.26 -8.91 2.92
CA LEU A 51 -17.43 -8.81 3.80
C LEU A 51 -18.73 -9.15 3.07
N ALA A 52 -18.88 -8.73 1.81
CA ALA A 52 -20.04 -9.07 0.98
C ALA A 52 -20.13 -10.56 0.68
N ARG A 53 -19.00 -11.22 0.42
CA ARG A 53 -18.92 -12.68 0.20
C ARG A 53 -19.18 -13.46 1.49
N GLY A 54 -18.75 -12.96 2.64
CA GLY A 54 -18.85 -13.59 3.96
C GLY A 54 -17.51 -14.10 4.47
N LEU A 55 -17.28 -13.89 5.76
CA LEU A 55 -16.11 -14.37 6.48
C LEU A 55 -16.33 -15.81 6.98
N ASN A 56 -15.24 -16.52 7.24
CA ASN A 56 -15.30 -17.81 7.92
C ASN A 56 -15.54 -17.58 9.43
N GLU A 57 -16.75 -17.90 9.91
CA GLU A 57 -17.15 -17.68 11.30
C GLU A 57 -16.25 -18.42 12.29
N GLU A 58 -15.92 -19.66 12.01
CA GLU A 58 -15.10 -20.50 12.90
C GLU A 58 -13.68 -19.96 13.01
N ALA A 59 -13.11 -19.53 11.90
CA ALA A 59 -11.72 -19.06 11.85
C ALA A 59 -11.55 -17.61 12.33
N ALA A 60 -12.43 -16.68 11.91
CA ALA A 60 -12.19 -15.24 12.06
C ALA A 60 -12.89 -14.60 13.28
N ARG A 61 -14.03 -15.14 13.72
CA ARG A 61 -14.93 -14.46 14.67
C ARG A 61 -14.24 -14.08 15.99
N GLU A 62 -13.54 -15.03 16.63
CA GLU A 62 -12.95 -14.77 17.96
C GLU A 62 -11.80 -13.75 17.88
N ALA A 63 -11.01 -13.80 16.82
CA ALA A 63 -9.93 -12.82 16.58
C ALA A 63 -10.52 -11.42 16.38
N LEU A 64 -11.56 -11.27 15.56
CA LEU A 64 -12.28 -10.00 15.38
C LEU A 64 -12.91 -9.51 16.69
N ALA A 65 -13.51 -10.43 17.48
CA ALA A 65 -14.06 -10.07 18.77
C ALA A 65 -12.99 -9.60 19.78
N CYS A 66 -11.78 -10.16 19.73
CA CYS A 66 -10.65 -9.68 20.52
C CYS A 66 -10.23 -8.25 20.11
N GLU A 67 -10.14 -7.96 18.82
CA GLU A 67 -9.83 -6.62 18.31
C GLU A 67 -10.91 -5.59 18.71
N ALA A 68 -12.18 -5.96 18.55
CA ALA A 68 -13.30 -5.10 18.97
C ALA A 68 -13.25 -4.78 20.45
N ARG A 69 -13.08 -5.81 21.32
CA ARG A 69 -12.96 -5.63 22.80
C ARG A 69 -11.78 -4.73 23.15
N ALA A 70 -10.62 -4.93 22.52
CA ALA A 70 -9.44 -4.12 22.77
C ALA A 70 -9.64 -2.63 22.43
N ALA A 71 -10.51 -2.34 21.46
CA ALA A 71 -10.91 -0.99 21.09
C ALA A 71 -12.15 -0.45 21.83
N GLY A 72 -12.70 -1.20 22.78
CA GLY A 72 -13.92 -0.82 23.51
C GLY A 72 -15.20 -0.87 22.67
N LEU A 73 -15.18 -1.63 21.57
CA LEU A 73 -16.34 -1.85 20.70
C LEU A 73 -17.13 -3.09 21.14
N ASP A 74 -18.41 -3.15 20.76
CA ASP A 74 -19.21 -4.36 20.97
C ASP A 74 -18.65 -5.53 20.14
N ALA A 75 -18.35 -6.64 20.82
CA ALA A 75 -17.79 -7.86 20.25
C ALA A 75 -18.83 -8.97 20.03
N GLY A 76 -20.11 -8.69 20.22
CA GLY A 76 -21.20 -9.63 19.97
C GLY A 76 -21.56 -9.76 18.49
N GLY A 77 -22.21 -10.86 18.12
CA GLY A 77 -22.68 -11.12 16.76
C GLY A 77 -21.74 -12.01 15.93
N THR A 78 -21.97 -12.03 14.63
CA THR A 78 -21.19 -12.77 13.63
C THR A 78 -19.84 -12.11 13.34
N ALA A 79 -18.89 -12.84 12.77
CA ALA A 79 -17.61 -12.30 12.32
C ALA A 79 -17.81 -11.08 11.40
N ARG A 80 -18.75 -11.17 10.47
CA ARG A 80 -19.10 -10.09 9.56
C ARG A 80 -19.60 -8.84 10.28
N GLU A 81 -20.52 -8.99 11.25
CA GLU A 81 -21.05 -7.84 12.01
C GLU A 81 -19.97 -7.16 12.85
N ILE A 82 -19.08 -7.94 13.46
CA ILE A 82 -17.94 -7.41 14.22
C ILE A 82 -16.98 -6.66 13.29
N ALA A 83 -16.65 -7.24 12.13
CA ALA A 83 -15.77 -6.63 11.15
C ALA A 83 -16.33 -5.30 10.60
N HIS A 84 -17.65 -5.22 10.34
CA HIS A 84 -18.31 -3.97 9.97
C HIS A 84 -18.19 -2.92 11.08
N ARG A 85 -18.44 -3.26 12.35
CA ARG A 85 -18.29 -2.31 13.46
C ARG A 85 -16.86 -1.78 13.60
N ILE A 86 -15.87 -2.65 13.42
CA ILE A 86 -14.46 -2.23 13.43
C ILE A 86 -14.19 -1.26 12.28
N HIS A 87 -14.65 -1.57 11.07
CA HIS A 87 -14.47 -0.71 9.90
C HIS A 87 -15.19 0.65 10.07
N ASP A 88 -16.43 0.65 10.56
CA ASP A 88 -17.17 1.89 10.84
C ASP A 88 -16.42 2.75 11.88
N ALA A 89 -15.92 2.13 12.95
CA ALA A 89 -15.12 2.82 13.95
C ALA A 89 -13.82 3.39 13.38
N TYR A 90 -13.18 2.70 12.43
CA TYR A 90 -12.03 3.21 11.69
C TYR A 90 -12.40 4.44 10.84
N VAL A 91 -13.46 4.37 10.05
CA VAL A 91 -13.93 5.50 9.23
C VAL A 91 -14.25 6.72 10.08
N GLU A 92 -14.77 6.53 11.28
CA GLU A 92 -15.03 7.58 12.27
C GLU A 92 -13.77 8.06 13.03
N GLY A 93 -12.59 7.49 12.76
CA GLY A 93 -11.32 7.82 13.42
C GLY A 93 -11.20 7.29 14.86
N ARG A 94 -12.03 6.33 15.27
CA ARG A 94 -12.06 5.72 16.60
C ARG A 94 -11.30 4.38 16.69
N PHE A 95 -10.83 3.87 15.54
CA PHE A 95 -10.03 2.65 15.46
C PHE A 95 -8.71 2.94 14.73
N PRO A 96 -7.55 2.41 15.21
CA PRO A 96 -6.26 2.69 14.60
C PRO A 96 -6.15 2.18 13.16
N GLU A 97 -5.71 3.05 12.24
CA GLU A 97 -5.58 2.75 10.81
C GLU A 97 -4.62 1.57 10.53
N GLU A 98 -3.47 1.50 11.21
CA GLU A 98 -2.54 0.38 11.08
C GLU A 98 -3.20 -0.96 11.46
N ARG A 99 -4.02 -0.96 12.52
CA ARG A 99 -4.72 -2.18 12.96
C ARG A 99 -5.80 -2.63 11.98
N VAL A 100 -6.53 -1.69 11.36
CA VAL A 100 -7.50 -2.06 10.33
C VAL A 100 -6.82 -2.63 9.08
N CYS A 101 -5.65 -2.10 8.68
CA CYS A 101 -4.85 -2.68 7.60
C CYS A 101 -4.42 -4.12 7.90
N GLU A 102 -4.02 -4.41 9.15
CA GLU A 102 -3.73 -5.78 9.57
C GLU A 102 -4.98 -6.67 9.50
N ILE A 103 -6.13 -6.20 9.99
CA ILE A 103 -7.40 -6.94 9.96
C ILE A 103 -7.83 -7.22 8.51
N MET A 104 -7.81 -6.23 7.63
CA MET A 104 -8.11 -6.40 6.21
C MET A 104 -7.24 -7.49 5.57
N THR A 105 -5.99 -7.60 6.02
CA THR A 105 -5.01 -8.58 5.51
C THR A 105 -5.35 -10.00 5.94
N TRP A 106 -5.74 -10.22 7.21
CA TRP A 106 -6.01 -11.57 7.71
C TRP A 106 -7.50 -11.94 7.79
N ALA A 107 -8.43 -11.04 7.46
CA ALA A 107 -9.87 -11.31 7.60
C ALA A 107 -10.37 -12.49 6.76
N ALA A 108 -9.62 -12.92 5.74
CA ALA A 108 -9.86 -14.16 4.99
C ALA A 108 -9.38 -15.43 5.73
N ALA A 109 -9.12 -15.36 7.04
CA ALA A 109 -8.71 -16.52 7.83
C ALA A 109 -9.65 -17.72 7.59
N GLY A 110 -9.05 -18.92 7.48
CA GLY A 110 -9.74 -20.15 7.14
C GLY A 110 -9.89 -20.41 5.63
N TRP A 111 -9.54 -19.45 4.76
CA TRP A 111 -9.47 -19.69 3.31
C TRP A 111 -8.09 -20.25 2.92
N SER A 112 -8.06 -21.03 1.84
CA SER A 112 -6.78 -21.40 1.24
C SER A 112 -6.16 -20.21 0.49
N ARG A 113 -4.84 -20.17 0.42
CA ARG A 113 -4.10 -19.17 -0.36
C ARG A 113 -4.58 -19.08 -1.81
N THR A 114 -4.86 -20.23 -2.42
CA THR A 114 -5.34 -20.29 -3.82
C THR A 114 -6.72 -19.65 -3.99
N GLU A 115 -7.62 -19.84 -3.02
CA GLU A 115 -8.94 -19.19 -3.04
C GLU A 115 -8.81 -17.68 -2.89
N LEU A 116 -7.96 -17.25 -1.96
CA LEU A 116 -7.69 -15.84 -1.71
C LEU A 116 -7.09 -15.15 -2.93
N ASP A 117 -6.10 -15.75 -3.58
CA ASP A 117 -5.47 -15.22 -4.81
C ASP A 117 -6.49 -15.09 -5.96
N ARG A 118 -7.36 -16.10 -6.13
CA ARG A 118 -8.44 -16.05 -7.14
C ARG A 118 -9.46 -14.95 -6.84
N PHE A 119 -9.85 -14.83 -5.58
CA PHE A 119 -10.77 -13.79 -5.15
C PHE A 119 -10.19 -12.40 -5.35
N SER A 120 -8.92 -12.18 -4.98
CA SER A 120 -8.22 -10.92 -5.19
C SER A 120 -8.18 -10.50 -6.67
N ALA A 121 -7.95 -11.47 -7.58
CA ALA A 121 -8.00 -11.21 -9.03
C ALA A 121 -9.40 -10.76 -9.48
N GLN A 122 -10.46 -11.42 -8.99
CA GLN A 122 -11.85 -11.04 -9.27
C GLN A 122 -12.18 -9.63 -8.76
N VAL A 123 -11.69 -9.28 -7.56
CA VAL A 123 -11.89 -7.93 -7.01
C VAL A 123 -11.25 -6.89 -7.92
N ILE A 124 -9.96 -7.05 -8.29
CA ILE A 124 -9.25 -6.09 -9.15
C ILE A 124 -9.95 -5.91 -10.51
N GLU A 125 -10.50 -6.97 -11.07
CA GLU A 125 -11.29 -6.90 -12.30
C GLU A 125 -12.62 -6.14 -12.07
N SER A 126 -13.34 -6.47 -11.00
CA SER A 126 -14.68 -5.91 -10.72
C SER A 126 -14.65 -4.42 -10.38
N ILE A 127 -13.59 -3.93 -9.74
CA ILE A 127 -13.44 -2.50 -9.40
C ILE A 127 -12.96 -1.64 -10.58
N GLY A 128 -12.65 -2.24 -11.73
CA GLY A 128 -12.19 -1.51 -12.91
C GLY A 128 -10.88 -0.75 -12.66
N LEU A 129 -9.89 -1.36 -11.97
CA LEU A 129 -8.67 -0.67 -11.52
C LEU A 129 -7.91 0.01 -12.68
N ARG A 130 -8.03 -0.49 -13.93
CA ARG A 130 -7.41 0.13 -15.12
C ARG A 130 -7.82 1.58 -15.32
N ASP A 131 -9.09 1.89 -15.06
CA ASP A 131 -9.65 3.24 -15.26
C ASP A 131 -9.29 4.19 -14.10
N ARG A 132 -8.68 3.66 -13.04
CA ARG A 132 -8.25 4.39 -11.86
C ARG A 132 -6.75 4.72 -11.85
N LEU A 133 -5.99 4.26 -12.83
CA LEU A 133 -4.54 4.45 -12.89
C LEU A 133 -4.16 5.92 -13.14
N HIS A 134 -3.13 6.38 -12.47
CA HIS A 134 -2.60 7.74 -12.63
C HIS A 134 -1.55 7.76 -13.74
N GLY A 135 -1.86 8.47 -14.86
CA GLY A 135 -1.00 8.52 -16.04
C GLY A 135 0.41 9.00 -15.75
N GLU A 136 0.56 10.00 -14.90
CA GLU A 136 1.84 10.54 -14.48
C GLU A 136 2.71 9.50 -13.74
N ALA A 137 2.11 8.65 -12.88
CA ALA A 137 2.82 7.56 -12.21
C ALA A 137 3.24 6.48 -13.20
N LEU A 138 2.34 6.10 -14.12
CA LEU A 138 2.62 5.10 -15.15
C LEU A 138 3.76 5.52 -16.07
N CYS A 139 3.82 6.78 -16.50
CA CYS A 139 4.90 7.29 -17.34
C CYS A 139 6.28 7.11 -16.66
N VAL A 140 6.39 7.40 -15.36
CA VAL A 140 7.64 7.22 -14.61
C VAL A 140 7.97 5.72 -14.47
N ILE A 141 6.99 4.88 -14.14
CA ILE A 141 7.15 3.42 -13.99
C ILE A 141 7.63 2.80 -15.29
N GLU A 142 6.95 3.09 -16.40
CA GLU A 142 7.27 2.55 -17.72
C GLU A 142 8.68 2.98 -18.18
N HIS A 143 9.02 4.26 -17.95
CA HIS A 143 10.35 4.75 -18.27
C HIS A 143 11.43 4.04 -17.45
N ALA A 144 11.28 3.97 -16.14
CA ALA A 144 12.23 3.30 -15.25
C ALA A 144 12.47 1.84 -15.68
N ARG A 145 11.39 1.11 -15.98
CA ARG A 145 11.48 -0.27 -16.47
C ARG A 145 12.21 -0.37 -17.81
N ARG A 146 11.95 0.53 -18.75
CA ARG A 146 12.59 0.55 -20.07
C ARG A 146 14.10 0.72 -19.98
N ILE A 147 14.60 1.49 -19.01
CA ILE A 147 16.04 1.72 -18.79
C ILE A 147 16.64 0.78 -17.74
N GLY A 148 15.89 -0.23 -17.28
CA GLY A 148 16.37 -1.27 -16.36
C GLY A 148 16.48 -0.85 -14.91
N ILE A 149 15.83 0.25 -14.49
CA ILE A 149 15.73 0.64 -13.08
C ILE A 149 14.62 -0.16 -12.42
N GLN A 150 14.91 -0.74 -11.26
CA GLN A 150 13.92 -1.49 -10.49
C GLN A 150 12.88 -0.55 -9.87
N VAL A 151 11.61 -0.97 -9.96
CA VAL A 151 10.47 -0.28 -9.37
C VAL A 151 9.91 -1.13 -8.24
N LEU A 152 9.92 -0.59 -7.03
CA LEU A 152 9.35 -1.20 -5.84
C LEU A 152 7.95 -0.65 -5.58
N LEU A 153 7.01 -1.51 -5.21
CA LEU A 153 5.68 -1.13 -4.74
C LEU A 153 5.57 -1.43 -3.26
N VAL A 154 5.29 -0.41 -2.43
CA VAL A 154 5.26 -0.50 -0.97
C VAL A 154 3.88 -0.06 -0.46
N SER A 155 3.02 -0.99 -0.09
CA SER A 155 1.63 -0.72 0.29
C SER A 155 1.23 -1.40 1.60
N ALA A 156 0.40 -0.74 2.41
CA ALA A 156 -0.21 -1.32 3.61
C ALA A 156 -1.42 -2.23 3.31
N SER A 157 -1.88 -2.25 2.07
CA SER A 157 -2.98 -3.11 1.60
C SER A 157 -2.57 -4.58 1.53
N PRO A 158 -3.53 -5.53 1.59
CA PRO A 158 -3.27 -6.97 1.58
C PRO A 158 -2.46 -7.40 0.36
N ARG A 159 -1.42 -8.20 0.59
CA ARG A 159 -0.46 -8.65 -0.44
C ARG A 159 -1.13 -9.28 -1.65
N THR A 160 -2.15 -10.09 -1.43
CA THR A 160 -2.85 -10.81 -2.49
C THR A 160 -3.50 -9.87 -3.51
N VAL A 161 -4.15 -8.79 -3.06
CA VAL A 161 -4.77 -7.81 -3.96
C VAL A 161 -3.72 -6.87 -4.57
N VAL A 162 -2.67 -6.49 -3.82
CA VAL A 162 -1.57 -5.66 -4.33
C VAL A 162 -0.77 -6.39 -5.41
N ASP A 163 -0.53 -7.70 -5.29
CA ASP A 163 0.13 -8.51 -6.32
C ASP A 163 -0.65 -8.53 -7.64
N GLN A 164 -1.99 -8.55 -7.59
CA GLN A 164 -2.82 -8.46 -8.79
C GLN A 164 -2.73 -7.07 -9.44
N ALA A 165 -2.78 -6.01 -8.62
CA ALA A 165 -2.61 -4.64 -9.09
C ALA A 165 -1.20 -4.41 -9.68
N ALA A 166 -0.16 -4.94 -9.05
CA ALA A 166 1.21 -4.88 -9.56
C ALA A 166 1.34 -5.50 -10.95
N ARG A 167 0.76 -6.70 -11.16
CA ARG A 167 0.73 -7.35 -12.48
C ARG A 167 0.03 -6.50 -13.53
N LEU A 168 -1.07 -5.83 -13.15
CA LEU A 168 -1.82 -4.96 -14.05
C LEU A 168 -0.98 -3.80 -14.60
N VAL A 169 -0.10 -3.22 -13.77
CA VAL A 169 0.82 -2.14 -14.15
C VAL A 169 2.19 -2.67 -14.58
N GLY A 170 2.32 -3.98 -14.77
CA GLY A 170 3.52 -4.65 -15.27
C GLY A 170 4.69 -4.67 -14.28
N LEU A 171 4.44 -4.55 -13.00
CA LEU A 171 5.46 -4.72 -11.96
C LEU A 171 5.63 -6.19 -11.57
N ASP A 172 6.87 -6.57 -11.26
CA ASP A 172 7.17 -7.91 -10.76
C ASP A 172 6.66 -8.04 -9.31
N PRO A 173 5.82 -9.04 -8.98
CA PRO A 173 5.41 -9.32 -7.60
C PRO A 173 6.57 -9.53 -6.62
N ALA A 174 7.75 -9.96 -7.09
CA ALA A 174 8.95 -10.04 -6.26
C ALA A 174 9.41 -8.66 -5.74
N MET A 175 9.06 -7.57 -6.44
CA MET A 175 9.36 -6.18 -6.06
C MET A 175 8.25 -5.55 -5.23
N VAL A 176 7.22 -6.30 -4.83
CA VAL A 176 6.14 -5.83 -3.97
C VAL A 176 6.49 -6.05 -2.51
N ALA A 177 6.34 -5.02 -1.70
CA ALA A 177 6.32 -5.06 -0.24
C ALA A 177 4.93 -4.64 0.23
N ALA A 178 4.08 -5.60 0.55
CA ALA A 178 2.70 -5.36 0.98
C ALA A 178 2.41 -6.09 2.30
N ALA A 179 1.28 -5.76 2.94
CA ALA A 179 0.86 -6.46 4.15
C ALA A 179 0.55 -7.92 3.83
N CYS A 180 1.23 -8.84 4.52
CA CYS A 180 1.19 -10.26 4.22
C CYS A 180 0.54 -11.02 5.37
N GLU A 181 -0.52 -11.77 5.06
CA GLU A 181 -1.12 -12.72 5.98
C GLU A 181 -0.18 -13.92 6.23
N THR A 182 -0.27 -14.49 7.43
CA THR A 182 0.40 -15.76 7.70
C THR A 182 -0.48 -16.92 7.29
N CYS A 183 0.14 -18.02 6.85
CA CYS A 183 -0.55 -19.27 6.56
C CYS A 183 0.02 -20.40 7.41
N ASP A 184 -0.79 -21.41 7.71
CA ASP A 184 -0.29 -22.66 8.28
C ASP A 184 0.45 -23.53 7.22
N SER A 185 0.95 -24.68 7.64
CA SER A 185 1.66 -25.64 6.77
C SER A 185 0.81 -26.20 5.63
N SER A 186 -0.52 -26.08 5.70
CA SER A 186 -1.44 -26.51 4.64
C SER A 186 -1.83 -25.36 3.69
N GLY A 187 -1.29 -24.14 3.92
CA GLY A 187 -1.58 -22.95 3.12
C GLY A 187 -2.94 -22.31 3.46
N ILE A 188 -3.45 -22.55 4.68
CA ILE A 188 -4.68 -21.91 5.18
C ILE A 188 -4.32 -20.64 5.93
N VAL A 189 -4.96 -19.52 5.54
CA VAL A 189 -4.78 -18.20 6.14
C VAL A 189 -5.14 -18.21 7.62
N GLN A 190 -4.28 -17.62 8.43
CA GLN A 190 -4.42 -17.47 9.88
C GLN A 190 -4.81 -16.05 10.26
N CYS A 191 -5.35 -15.84 11.48
CA CYS A 191 -5.69 -14.50 12.01
C CYS A 191 -4.45 -13.70 12.44
N SER A 192 -3.44 -13.60 11.59
CA SER A 192 -2.21 -12.88 11.87
C SER A 192 -1.51 -12.43 10.59
N VAL A 193 -0.60 -11.48 10.72
CA VAL A 193 0.19 -10.91 9.63
C VAL A 193 1.68 -10.94 9.94
N GLU A 194 2.50 -10.93 8.90
CA GLU A 194 3.94 -10.68 9.03
C GLU A 194 4.20 -9.22 9.45
N ARG A 195 4.80 -9.03 10.62
CA ARG A 195 5.10 -7.69 11.14
C ARG A 195 6.56 -7.27 10.94
N PRO A 196 6.81 -5.94 10.82
CA PRO A 196 5.81 -4.87 10.68
C PRO A 196 5.13 -4.93 9.30
N ILE A 197 3.87 -4.51 9.21
CA ILE A 197 3.25 -4.25 7.91
C ILE A 197 3.84 -2.96 7.32
N PRO A 198 3.75 -2.74 6.00
CA PRO A 198 4.28 -1.54 5.34
C PRO A 198 3.40 -0.29 5.60
N TYR A 199 3.28 0.12 6.87
CA TYR A 199 2.59 1.30 7.33
C TYR A 199 3.55 2.20 8.10
N GLY A 200 3.58 3.50 7.83
CA GLY A 200 4.49 4.44 8.49
C GLY A 200 5.95 3.98 8.45
N ASP A 201 6.58 3.82 9.61
CA ASP A 201 7.97 3.33 9.73
C ASP A 201 8.14 1.90 9.19
N GLY A 202 7.08 1.11 9.20
CA GLY A 202 7.06 -0.23 8.59
C GLY A 202 7.34 -0.19 7.10
N LYS A 203 6.94 0.88 6.37
CA LYS A 203 7.28 1.08 4.95
C LYS A 203 8.79 1.12 4.75
N VAL A 204 9.51 1.87 5.58
CA VAL A 204 10.97 1.97 5.51
C VAL A 204 11.64 0.62 5.74
N ARG A 205 11.20 -0.13 6.75
CA ARG A 205 11.78 -1.43 7.05
C ARG A 205 11.59 -2.38 5.88
N ARG A 206 10.37 -2.52 5.36
CA ARG A 206 10.07 -3.40 4.21
C ARG A 206 10.75 -2.94 2.92
N LEU A 207 10.83 -1.62 2.71
CA LEU A 207 11.57 -1.05 1.60
C LEU A 207 13.06 -1.42 1.66
N ARG A 208 13.71 -1.22 2.81
CA ARG A 208 15.14 -1.53 3.00
C ARG A 208 15.44 -3.02 2.80
N GLU A 209 14.56 -3.91 3.24
CA GLU A 209 14.65 -5.36 3.00
C GLU A 209 14.69 -5.66 1.49
N ARG A 210 13.88 -4.95 0.68
CA ARG A 210 13.84 -5.12 -0.78
C ARG A 210 15.00 -4.43 -1.50
N LEU A 211 15.44 -3.28 -1.00
CA LEU A 211 16.57 -2.54 -1.58
C LEU A 211 17.89 -3.31 -1.44
N GLY A 212 18.10 -4.05 -0.35
CA GLY A 212 19.34 -4.78 -0.12
C GLY A 212 20.59 -3.88 -0.12
N GLY A 213 20.46 -2.66 0.42
CA GLY A 213 21.54 -1.68 0.48
C GLY A 213 21.73 -0.82 -0.78
N ARG A 214 20.91 -1.00 -1.82
CA ARG A 214 20.95 -0.19 -3.04
C ARG A 214 20.41 1.22 -2.78
N ALA A 215 20.83 2.20 -3.61
CA ALA A 215 20.33 3.56 -3.53
C ALA A 215 18.85 3.65 -3.91
N LEU A 216 18.09 4.49 -3.21
CA LEU A 216 16.74 4.88 -3.57
C LEU A 216 16.79 6.23 -4.30
N TYR A 217 16.61 6.22 -5.62
CA TYR A 217 16.69 7.43 -6.44
C TYR A 217 15.50 8.35 -6.23
N ALA A 218 14.30 7.77 -6.20
CA ALA A 218 13.07 8.51 -5.95
C ALA A 218 12.07 7.66 -5.16
N ALA A 219 11.23 8.31 -4.34
CA ALA A 219 10.08 7.69 -3.70
C ALA A 219 8.84 8.54 -3.95
N PHE A 220 7.70 7.87 -4.14
CA PHE A 220 6.43 8.46 -4.49
C PHE A 220 5.35 8.05 -3.49
N GLY A 221 4.57 9.03 -3.00
CA GLY A 221 3.49 8.79 -2.04
C GLY A 221 2.44 9.89 -2.06
N ASP A 222 1.31 9.65 -1.42
CA ASP A 222 0.18 10.59 -1.37
C ASP A 222 -0.20 11.00 0.05
N ASN A 223 0.25 10.29 1.09
CA ASN A 223 -0.27 10.42 2.45
C ASN A 223 0.83 10.62 3.51
N ALA A 224 0.42 11.04 4.69
CA ALA A 224 1.30 11.30 5.84
C ALA A 224 2.11 10.09 6.29
N PHE A 225 1.59 8.87 6.14
CA PHE A 225 2.31 7.64 6.49
C PHE A 225 3.37 7.23 5.44
N ASP A 226 3.46 7.95 4.31
CA ASP A 226 4.56 7.81 3.34
C ASP A 226 5.78 8.66 3.70
N VAL A 227 5.63 9.63 4.60
CA VAL A 227 6.74 10.52 5.00
C VAL A 227 8.01 9.75 5.35
N PRO A 228 8.00 8.66 6.14
CA PRO A 228 9.23 7.90 6.41
C PRO A 228 9.88 7.34 5.13
N MET A 229 9.09 6.82 4.17
CA MET A 229 9.59 6.30 2.90
C MET A 229 10.13 7.43 2.00
N LEU A 230 9.45 8.57 1.95
CA LEU A 230 9.87 9.74 1.18
C LEU A 230 11.22 10.28 1.68
N LEU A 231 11.47 10.23 2.99
CA LEU A 231 12.74 10.66 3.61
C LEU A 231 13.95 9.79 3.22
N GLU A 232 13.73 8.54 2.81
CA GLU A 232 14.80 7.62 2.36
C GLU A 232 15.30 7.96 0.94
N ALA A 233 14.53 8.69 0.15
CA ALA A 233 14.82 8.93 -1.26
C ALA A 233 15.67 10.18 -1.50
N ARG A 234 16.45 10.16 -2.58
CA ARG A 234 17.14 11.37 -3.08
C ARG A 234 16.17 12.39 -3.65
N LEU A 235 15.10 11.92 -4.30
CA LEU A 235 14.01 12.73 -4.83
C LEU A 235 12.69 12.26 -4.21
N PRO A 236 12.21 12.90 -3.15
CA PRO A 236 10.87 12.65 -2.63
C PRO A 236 9.82 13.37 -3.48
N VAL A 237 8.80 12.64 -3.92
CA VAL A 237 7.76 13.14 -4.82
C VAL A 237 6.38 12.80 -4.27
N ALA A 238 5.53 13.79 -4.10
CA ALA A 238 4.12 13.60 -3.79
C ALA A 238 3.31 13.51 -5.09
N ILE A 239 2.46 12.48 -5.22
CA ILE A 239 1.48 12.35 -6.29
C ILE A 239 0.10 12.58 -5.68
N ARG A 240 -0.63 13.59 -6.19
CA ARG A 240 -1.99 13.91 -5.73
C ARG A 240 -2.13 13.94 -4.20
N PRO A 241 -1.25 14.67 -3.48
CA PRO A 241 -1.10 14.54 -2.04
C PRO A 241 -2.40 14.85 -1.30
N LYS A 242 -2.72 13.99 -0.33
CA LYS A 242 -3.77 14.22 0.65
C LYS A 242 -3.38 15.34 1.62
N GLN A 243 -4.37 15.99 2.22
CA GLN A 243 -4.17 17.12 3.14
C GLN A 243 -3.18 16.79 4.26
N ARG A 244 -3.23 15.58 4.81
CA ARG A 244 -2.31 15.10 5.87
C ARG A 244 -0.84 15.11 5.43
N LEU A 245 -0.52 14.81 4.16
CA LEU A 245 0.85 14.92 3.65
C LEU A 245 1.26 16.38 3.45
N VAL A 246 0.34 17.21 2.92
CA VAL A 246 0.58 18.65 2.73
C VAL A 246 0.93 19.32 4.06
N GLU A 247 0.25 18.97 5.15
CA GLU A 247 0.51 19.49 6.49
C GLU A 247 1.90 19.10 7.02
N ARG A 248 2.42 17.94 6.60
CA ARG A 248 3.74 17.42 6.97
C ARG A 248 4.83 17.68 5.93
N ALA A 249 4.53 18.42 4.86
CA ALA A 249 5.48 18.65 3.76
C ALA A 249 6.81 19.27 4.23
N ALA A 250 6.79 20.09 5.29
CA ALA A 250 8.00 20.68 5.87
C ALA A 250 8.96 19.67 6.52
N GLU A 251 8.48 18.47 6.86
CA GLU A 251 9.31 17.39 7.42
C GLU A 251 10.16 16.71 6.33
N VAL A 252 9.73 16.77 5.07
CA VAL A 252 10.41 16.13 3.93
C VAL A 252 11.16 17.19 3.15
N ARG A 253 12.49 17.20 3.33
CA ARG A 253 13.34 18.13 2.61
C ARG A 253 13.23 17.90 1.09
N ASP A 254 13.09 19.02 0.33
CA ASP A 254 13.00 19.03 -1.13
C ASP A 254 11.82 18.23 -1.71
N LEU A 255 10.75 17.99 -0.91
CA LEU A 255 9.52 17.38 -1.40
C LEU A 255 8.99 18.18 -2.60
N ALA A 256 8.72 17.48 -3.69
CA ALA A 256 8.08 18.04 -4.87
C ALA A 256 6.70 17.41 -5.10
N VAL A 257 5.77 18.14 -5.72
CA VAL A 257 4.46 17.62 -6.16
C VAL A 257 4.51 17.38 -7.66
N LEU A 258 4.22 16.16 -8.08
CA LEU A 258 4.18 15.79 -9.50
C LEU A 258 2.97 16.43 -10.18
N GLU A 259 3.20 17.06 -11.33
CA GLU A 259 2.12 17.58 -12.18
C GLU A 259 1.24 16.43 -12.68
N ARG A 260 -0.07 16.67 -12.71
CA ARG A 260 -1.05 15.74 -13.28
C ARG A 260 -0.97 15.77 -14.80
N LEU A 261 -1.11 14.60 -15.41
CA LEU A 261 -1.32 14.45 -16.85
C LEU A 261 -2.81 14.48 -17.19
#